data_d6372781a1631af347c81508e8a8873e
#
_entry.id   d6372781a1631af347c81508e8a8873e
#
_cell.length_a   1.000
_cell.length_b   1.000
_cell.length_c   1.000
_cell.angle_alpha   90.00
_cell.angle_beta   90.00
_cell.angle_gamma   90.00
#
_symmetry.space_group_name_H-M   'P 1'
#
loop_
_entity.id
_entity.type
_entity.pdbx_description
1 polymer ?
#
loop_
_entity_poly.entity_id
_entity_poly.type
_entity_poly.pdbx_seq_one_letter_code
_entity_poly.pdbx_strand_id
1 'polypeptide(L)'
;KHVLALKGSWRADHREELGEFYETLPEPPDFVRERAGDFFREACRHLDAMGVLTKTDKHSVLRYAVTLDRWYSAEEELAKSAIHFHSMTGRQGEEKAAKPSPFFAQSAACHEQLRQLESVLGFTPADRTRLGMAVVDRQAKSADPMKALLAGG
;
A
#
# COMPACT_ATOMS: atom_id res chain seq x y z
N LYS A 1 -24.35 7.03 -8.96
CA LYS A 1 -24.85 6.12 -10.01
C LYS A 1 -25.40 6.89 -11.22
N HIS A 2 -26.35 7.86 -11.01
CA HIS A 2 -27.10 8.49 -12.08
C HIS A 2 -26.24 9.28 -13.09
N VAL A 3 -25.26 10.04 -12.62
CA VAL A 3 -24.43 10.89 -13.49
C VAL A 3 -23.43 10.08 -14.34
N LEU A 4 -22.92 8.96 -13.82
CA LEU A 4 -22.02 8.08 -14.56
C LEU A 4 -22.77 7.21 -15.57
N ALA A 5 -23.97 6.75 -15.20
CA ALA A 5 -24.86 6.02 -16.10
C ALA A 5 -25.28 6.91 -17.30
N LEU A 6 -25.61 8.19 -17.07
CA LEU A 6 -25.91 9.15 -18.11
C LEU A 6 -24.72 9.42 -19.06
N LYS A 7 -23.49 9.22 -18.60
CA LYS A 7 -22.27 9.35 -19.43
C LYS A 7 -21.83 8.04 -20.08
N GLY A 8 -22.63 6.96 -19.98
CA GLY A 8 -22.32 5.66 -20.58
C GLY A 8 -21.06 4.98 -20.02
N SER A 9 -20.69 5.30 -18.79
CA SER A 9 -19.51 4.72 -18.16
C SER A 9 -19.83 3.34 -17.59
N TRP A 10 -19.26 2.27 -18.16
CA TRP A 10 -19.35 0.90 -17.67
C TRP A 10 -18.96 0.77 -16.17
N ARG A 11 -18.14 1.69 -15.64
CA ARG A 11 -17.72 1.74 -14.23
C ARG A 11 -18.88 2.08 -13.29
N ALA A 12 -19.96 2.70 -13.75
CA ALA A 12 -21.16 2.95 -12.94
C ALA A 12 -21.88 1.65 -12.60
N ASP A 13 -21.90 0.72 -13.55
CA ASP A 13 -22.61 -0.56 -13.41
C ASP A 13 -21.79 -1.57 -12.57
N HIS A 14 -20.44 -1.46 -12.61
CA HIS A 14 -19.52 -2.36 -11.90
C HIS A 14 -19.12 -1.86 -10.51
N ARG A 15 -19.67 -0.77 -10.03
CA ARG A 15 -19.34 -0.17 -8.72
C ARG A 15 -19.84 -1.01 -7.55
N GLU A 16 -20.87 -1.83 -7.75
CA GLU A 16 -21.36 -2.81 -6.77
C GLU A 16 -20.43 -4.02 -6.65
N GLU A 17 -19.58 -4.26 -7.66
CA GLU A 17 -18.58 -5.33 -7.69
C GLU A 17 -17.27 -4.98 -6.95
N LEU A 18 -17.05 -3.69 -6.61
CA LEU A 18 -15.84 -3.25 -5.93
C LEU A 18 -15.73 -3.71 -4.47
N GLY A 19 -16.76 -4.38 -3.93
CA GLY A 19 -16.80 -4.85 -2.56
C GLY A 19 -17.34 -3.82 -1.56
N GLU A 20 -17.49 -4.26 -0.31
CA GLU A 20 -17.95 -3.42 0.78
C GLU A 20 -16.85 -2.47 1.26
N PHE A 21 -17.19 -1.20 1.46
CA PHE A 21 -16.30 -0.21 2.06
C PHE A 21 -16.27 -0.34 3.58
N TYR A 22 -15.20 0.14 4.19
CA TYR A 22 -15.09 0.25 5.64
C TYR A 22 -15.90 1.44 6.16
N GLU A 23 -16.63 1.25 7.26
CA GLU A 23 -17.22 2.34 8.05
C GLU A 23 -16.17 3.00 8.95
N THR A 24 -15.29 2.18 9.52
CA THR A 24 -14.13 2.60 10.32
C THR A 24 -12.88 1.94 9.75
N LEU A 25 -11.75 2.64 9.77
CA LEU A 25 -10.50 2.10 9.25
C LEU A 25 -10.12 0.80 9.98
N PRO A 26 -9.64 -0.21 9.25
CA PRO A 26 -9.25 -1.48 9.84
C PRO A 26 -7.97 -1.33 10.67
N GLU A 27 -7.88 -2.05 11.78
CA GLU A 27 -6.66 -2.18 12.57
C GLU A 27 -5.80 -3.35 12.07
N PRO A 28 -4.45 -3.22 12.21
CA PRO A 28 -3.53 -4.30 11.90
C PRO A 28 -3.73 -5.48 12.87
N PRO A 29 -3.46 -6.73 12.46
CA PRO A 29 -3.47 -7.87 13.38
C PRO A 29 -2.39 -7.76 14.48
N ASP A 30 -2.66 -8.30 15.66
CA ASP A 30 -1.78 -8.22 16.85
C ASP A 30 -0.38 -8.82 16.64
N PHE A 31 -0.23 -9.78 15.72
CA PHE A 31 1.06 -10.39 15.41
C PHE A 31 2.00 -9.49 14.59
N VAL A 32 1.50 -8.37 14.09
CA VAL A 32 2.28 -7.45 13.25
C VAL A 32 3.15 -6.56 14.12
N ARG A 33 4.42 -6.38 13.72
CA ARG A 33 5.34 -5.46 14.41
C ARG A 33 4.78 -4.04 14.40
N GLU A 34 5.05 -3.28 15.44
CA GLU A 34 4.53 -1.92 15.64
C GLU A 34 4.76 -1.03 14.41
N ARG A 35 5.99 -0.96 13.89
CA ARG A 35 6.32 -0.17 12.71
C ARG A 35 5.52 -0.60 11.47
N ALA A 36 5.35 -1.91 11.25
CA ALA A 36 4.50 -2.40 10.15
C ALA A 36 3.02 -2.07 10.38
N GLY A 37 2.58 -2.04 11.64
CA GLY A 37 1.24 -1.58 12.01
C GLY A 37 1.01 -0.12 11.66
N ASP A 38 2.00 0.74 11.90
CA ASP A 38 1.92 2.16 11.53
C ASP A 38 1.85 2.35 10.02
N PHE A 39 2.66 1.63 9.24
CA PHE A 39 2.58 1.64 7.78
C PHE A 39 1.22 1.12 7.27
N PHE A 40 0.65 0.12 7.94
CA PHE A 40 -0.68 -0.38 7.60
C PHE A 40 -1.75 0.70 7.79
N ARG A 41 -1.76 1.38 8.95
CA ARG A 41 -2.71 2.45 9.26
C ARG A 41 -2.55 3.63 8.30
N GLU A 42 -1.31 3.99 7.96
CA GLU A 42 -1.01 5.05 7.01
C GLU A 42 -1.53 4.71 5.61
N ALA A 43 -1.26 3.50 5.11
CA ALA A 43 -1.73 3.04 3.81
C ALA A 43 -3.26 2.99 3.75
N CYS A 44 -3.93 2.51 4.82
CA CYS A 44 -5.39 2.52 4.91
C CYS A 44 -5.96 3.95 4.84
N ARG A 45 -5.36 4.91 5.55
CA ARG A 45 -5.77 6.33 5.50
C ARG A 45 -5.63 6.90 4.09
N HIS A 46 -4.53 6.60 3.39
CA HIS A 46 -4.32 7.07 2.02
C HIS A 46 -5.35 6.48 1.05
N LEU A 47 -5.61 5.17 1.13
CA LEU A 47 -6.59 4.50 0.27
C LEU A 47 -8.03 4.95 0.56
N ASP A 48 -8.36 5.20 1.83
CA ASP A 48 -9.66 5.74 2.23
C ASP A 48 -9.84 7.17 1.71
N ALA A 49 -8.82 8.03 1.86
CA ALA A 49 -8.84 9.38 1.30
C ALA A 49 -9.02 9.39 -0.23
N MET A 50 -8.45 8.40 -0.93
CA MET A 50 -8.69 8.18 -2.35
C MET A 50 -10.07 7.57 -2.65
N GLY A 51 -10.82 7.13 -1.66
CA GLY A 51 -12.14 6.54 -1.81
C GLY A 51 -12.14 5.14 -2.44
N VAL A 52 -11.03 4.42 -2.35
CA VAL A 52 -10.84 3.11 -2.99
C VAL A 52 -10.67 1.96 -2.01
N LEU A 53 -10.50 2.23 -0.70
CA LEU A 53 -10.32 1.19 0.32
C LEU A 53 -11.58 0.35 0.50
N THR A 54 -11.49 -0.95 0.22
CA THR A 54 -12.57 -1.91 0.45
C THR A 54 -12.15 -2.99 1.45
N LYS A 55 -13.13 -3.74 2.00
CA LYS A 55 -12.86 -4.83 2.96
C LYS A 55 -11.98 -5.93 2.36
N THR A 56 -11.99 -6.08 1.03
CA THR A 56 -11.18 -7.07 0.32
C THR A 56 -9.70 -6.70 0.25
N ASP A 57 -9.36 -5.41 0.42
CA ASP A 57 -7.99 -4.91 0.26
C ASP A 57 -7.11 -5.14 1.49
N LYS A 58 -7.71 -5.48 2.64
CA LYS A 58 -7.00 -5.64 3.93
C LYS A 58 -5.71 -6.44 3.82
N HIS A 59 -5.75 -7.58 3.14
CA HIS A 59 -4.58 -8.46 3.04
C HIS A 59 -3.51 -7.91 2.08
N SER A 60 -3.89 -7.16 1.06
CA SER A 60 -2.95 -6.50 0.14
C SER A 60 -2.23 -5.35 0.85
N VAL A 61 -2.98 -4.54 1.59
CA VAL A 61 -2.43 -3.46 2.43
C VAL A 61 -1.52 -4.02 3.52
N LEU A 62 -1.92 -5.13 4.16
CA LEU A 62 -1.10 -5.78 5.18
C LEU A 62 0.24 -6.29 4.59
N ARG A 63 0.21 -6.93 3.43
CA ARG A 63 1.43 -7.37 2.74
C ARG A 63 2.34 -6.20 2.39
N TYR A 64 1.78 -5.10 1.90
CA TYR A 64 2.52 -3.88 1.62
C TYR A 64 3.23 -3.38 2.89
N ALA A 65 2.50 -3.19 3.99
CA ALA A 65 3.04 -2.69 5.24
C ALA A 65 4.16 -3.57 5.84
N VAL A 66 3.97 -4.89 5.82
CA VAL A 66 4.97 -5.86 6.29
C VAL A 66 6.21 -5.89 5.39
N THR A 67 6.02 -5.79 4.07
CA THR A 67 7.12 -5.75 3.12
C THR A 67 7.92 -4.46 3.27
N LEU A 68 7.24 -3.34 3.49
CA LEU A 68 7.86 -2.04 3.73
C LEU A 68 8.71 -2.06 5.02
N ASP A 69 8.21 -2.62 6.13
CA ASP A 69 8.98 -2.79 7.36
C ASP A 69 10.22 -3.67 7.17
N ARG A 70 10.10 -4.73 6.40
CA ARG A 70 11.25 -5.62 6.06
C ARG A 70 12.28 -4.90 5.21
N TRP A 71 11.85 -4.09 4.27
CA TRP A 71 12.73 -3.28 3.44
C TRP A 71 13.51 -2.28 4.29
N TYR A 72 12.83 -1.51 5.15
CA TYR A 72 13.49 -0.59 6.08
C TYR A 72 14.49 -1.32 6.99
N SER A 73 14.13 -2.49 7.51
CA SER A 73 15.03 -3.27 8.36
C SER A 73 16.30 -3.71 7.61
N ALA A 74 16.16 -4.10 6.33
CA ALA A 74 17.31 -4.47 5.51
C ALA A 74 18.20 -3.25 5.19
N GLU A 75 17.61 -2.09 4.87
CA GLU A 75 18.33 -0.85 4.62
C GLU A 75 19.06 -0.33 5.87
N GLU A 76 18.43 -0.43 7.05
CA GLU A 76 19.06 -0.08 8.33
C GLU A 76 20.31 -0.93 8.62
N GLU A 77 20.27 -2.23 8.30
CA GLU A 77 21.44 -3.12 8.44
C GLU A 77 22.53 -2.82 7.39
N LEU A 78 22.13 -2.52 6.16
CA LEU A 78 23.06 -2.12 5.10
C LEU A 78 23.74 -0.78 5.41
N ALA A 79 23.02 0.17 5.99
CA ALA A 79 23.54 1.48 6.37
C ALA A 79 24.59 1.40 7.51
N LYS A 80 24.50 0.39 8.39
CA LYS A 80 25.49 0.15 9.46
C LYS A 80 26.80 -0.43 8.91
N SER A 81 26.75 -1.06 7.75
CA SER A 81 27.88 -1.74 7.14
C SER A 81 28.45 -0.91 5.99
N ALA A 82 29.70 -0.45 6.12
CA ALA A 82 30.42 0.19 5.01
C ALA A 82 30.70 -0.78 3.84
N ILE A 83 30.48 -2.07 4.04
CA ILE A 83 30.79 -3.14 3.08
C ILE A 83 29.52 -3.96 2.86
N HIS A 84 28.97 -3.92 1.64
CA HIS A 84 27.84 -4.74 1.23
C HIS A 84 28.19 -6.23 1.03
N PHE A 85 29.40 -6.62 1.42
CA PHE A 85 29.92 -7.98 1.29
C PHE A 85 30.44 -8.49 2.63
N HIS A 86 30.11 -9.73 2.98
CA HIS A 86 30.73 -10.42 4.10
C HIS A 86 31.94 -11.20 3.59
N SER A 87 33.11 -10.90 4.15
CA SER A 87 34.27 -11.76 3.99
C SER A 87 34.04 -13.05 4.79
N MET A 88 34.01 -14.19 4.13
CA MET A 88 34.02 -15.50 4.81
C MET A 88 35.46 -15.94 4.99
N THR A 89 35.92 -15.90 6.23
CA THR A 89 37.24 -16.47 6.58
C THR A 89 37.18 -18.01 6.44
N GLY A 90 37.98 -18.54 5.54
CA GLY A 90 38.15 -19.98 5.41
C GLY A 90 38.84 -20.59 6.64
N ARG A 91 38.71 -21.91 6.81
CA ARG A 91 39.52 -22.66 7.76
C ARG A 91 40.96 -22.50 7.33
N GLN A 92 41.85 -21.95 8.21
CA GLN A 92 43.29 -21.69 7.95
C GLN A 92 43.63 -20.36 7.21
N GLY A 93 42.84 -19.29 7.29
CA GLY A 93 43.27 -17.98 6.83
C GLY A 93 43.24 -17.75 5.32
N GLU A 94 42.65 -18.65 4.55
CA GLU A 94 42.38 -18.42 3.13
C GLU A 94 41.25 -17.38 2.99
N GLU A 95 41.51 -16.30 2.28
CA GLU A 95 40.48 -15.33 1.88
C GLU A 95 39.51 -16.02 0.93
N LYS A 96 38.32 -16.36 1.43
CA LYS A 96 37.22 -16.77 0.56
C LYS A 96 36.59 -15.56 -0.12
N ALA A 97 36.15 -15.79 -1.34
CA ALA A 97 35.44 -14.76 -2.12
C ALA A 97 34.35 -14.07 -1.29
N ALA A 98 34.38 -12.77 -1.29
CA ALA A 98 33.38 -11.94 -0.63
C ALA A 98 31.97 -12.29 -1.16
N LYS A 99 31.07 -12.65 -0.27
CA LYS A 99 29.66 -12.90 -0.63
C LYS A 99 28.83 -11.66 -0.35
N PRO A 100 27.84 -11.35 -1.21
CA PRO A 100 26.91 -10.26 -0.93
C PRO A 100 26.25 -10.45 0.43
N SER A 101 26.02 -9.35 1.13
CA SER A 101 25.26 -9.35 2.37
C SER A 101 23.86 -9.95 2.11
N PRO A 102 23.35 -10.82 2.98
CA PRO A 102 21.98 -11.33 2.86
C PRO A 102 20.93 -10.20 2.88
N PHE A 103 21.23 -9.08 3.56
CA PHE A 103 20.37 -7.91 3.59
C PHE A 103 20.28 -7.21 2.22
N PHE A 104 21.32 -7.27 1.39
CA PHE A 104 21.27 -6.76 0.03
C PHE A 104 20.26 -7.53 -0.83
N ALA A 105 20.29 -8.86 -0.76
CA ALA A 105 19.32 -9.70 -1.48
C ALA A 105 17.89 -9.49 -0.95
N GLN A 106 17.74 -9.34 0.38
CA GLN A 106 16.45 -9.05 1.01
C GLN A 106 15.90 -7.70 0.58
N SER A 107 16.72 -6.64 0.60
CA SER A 107 16.33 -5.30 0.16
C SER A 107 15.86 -5.32 -1.29
N ALA A 108 16.63 -5.92 -2.20
CA ALA A 108 16.28 -6.04 -3.61
C ALA A 108 14.95 -6.79 -3.82
N ALA A 109 14.74 -7.90 -3.11
CA ALA A 109 13.50 -8.67 -3.18
C ALA A 109 12.29 -7.88 -2.65
N CYS A 110 12.45 -7.17 -1.52
CA CYS A 110 11.41 -6.31 -0.96
C CYS A 110 11.09 -5.15 -1.90
N HIS A 111 12.10 -4.52 -2.49
CA HIS A 111 11.91 -3.42 -3.44
C HIS A 111 11.04 -3.84 -4.63
N GLU A 112 11.32 -4.99 -5.23
CA GLU A 112 10.51 -5.49 -6.36
C GLU A 112 9.07 -5.81 -5.94
N GLN A 113 8.87 -6.40 -4.76
CA GLN A 113 7.53 -6.66 -4.22
C GLN A 113 6.78 -5.35 -3.92
N LEU A 114 7.45 -4.36 -3.35
CA LEU A 114 6.85 -3.05 -3.07
C LEU A 114 6.41 -2.36 -4.36
N ARG A 115 7.25 -2.35 -5.38
CA ARG A 115 6.92 -1.77 -6.69
C ARG A 115 5.63 -2.36 -7.28
N GLN A 116 5.45 -3.69 -7.16
CA GLN A 116 4.24 -4.38 -7.62
C GLN A 116 3.03 -4.02 -6.75
N LEU A 117 3.18 -4.02 -5.41
CA LEU A 117 2.10 -3.70 -4.48
C LEU A 117 1.67 -2.24 -4.58
N GLU A 118 2.61 -1.31 -4.74
CA GLU A 118 2.34 0.12 -4.94
C GLU A 118 1.52 0.37 -6.20
N SER A 119 1.85 -0.33 -7.29
CA SER A 119 1.06 -0.24 -8.52
C SER A 119 -0.35 -0.80 -8.33
N VAL A 120 -0.50 -1.96 -7.68
CA VAL A 120 -1.82 -2.57 -7.40
C VAL A 120 -2.67 -1.69 -6.50
N LEU A 121 -2.08 -1.09 -5.45
CA LEU A 121 -2.76 -0.22 -4.49
C LEU A 121 -2.97 1.21 -5.01
N GLY A 122 -2.39 1.55 -6.16
CA GLY A 122 -2.54 2.89 -6.74
C GLY A 122 -1.70 3.97 -6.06
N PHE A 123 -0.56 3.61 -5.46
CA PHE A 123 0.32 4.57 -4.80
C PHE A 123 1.25 5.29 -5.79
N THR A 124 1.34 4.84 -7.05
CA THR A 124 2.10 5.57 -8.06
C THR A 124 1.29 6.72 -8.67
N PRO A 125 1.93 7.81 -9.16
CA PRO A 125 1.22 8.91 -9.81
C PRO A 125 0.37 8.47 -11.01
N ALA A 126 0.87 7.51 -11.81
CA ALA A 126 0.15 6.99 -12.97
C ALA A 126 -1.13 6.22 -12.54
N ASP A 127 -1.01 5.41 -11.48
CA ASP A 127 -2.13 4.62 -10.98
C ASP A 127 -3.17 5.52 -10.28
N ARG A 128 -2.71 6.57 -9.56
CA ARG A 128 -3.60 7.60 -9.01
C ARG A 128 -4.43 8.29 -10.09
N THR A 129 -3.85 8.57 -11.25
CA THR A 129 -4.60 9.14 -12.37
C THR A 129 -5.71 8.20 -12.84
N ARG A 130 -5.45 6.89 -12.89
CA ARG A 130 -6.48 5.88 -13.20
C ARG A 130 -7.57 5.81 -12.13
N LEU A 131 -7.20 5.94 -10.86
CA LEU A 131 -8.12 5.90 -9.71
C LEU A 131 -8.78 7.27 -9.45
N GLY A 132 -8.16 8.35 -9.88
CA GLY A 132 -8.56 9.73 -9.58
C GLY A 132 -9.99 10.09 -9.97
N MET A 133 -10.56 9.41 -10.95
CA MET A 133 -11.99 9.57 -11.26
C MET A 133 -12.91 9.07 -10.14
N ALA A 134 -12.45 8.15 -9.27
CA ALA A 134 -13.22 7.67 -8.14
C ALA A 134 -13.24 8.67 -6.97
N VAL A 135 -12.15 9.43 -6.78
CA VAL A 135 -12.03 10.46 -5.72
C VAL A 135 -12.97 11.65 -6.00
N VAL A 136 -12.95 12.14 -7.24
CA VAL A 136 -13.82 13.26 -7.66
C VAL A 136 -15.29 12.92 -7.46
N ASP A 137 -15.67 11.69 -7.75
CA ASP A 137 -17.05 11.23 -7.58
C ASP A 137 -17.49 11.11 -6.10
N ARG A 138 -16.58 10.78 -5.20
CA ARG A 138 -16.90 10.70 -3.76
C ARG A 138 -17.08 12.09 -3.16
N GLN A 139 -16.21 13.03 -3.51
CA GLN A 139 -16.33 14.42 -3.10
C GLN A 139 -17.60 15.08 -3.64
N ALA A 140 -17.95 14.81 -4.90
CA ALA A 140 -19.21 15.31 -5.49
C ALA A 140 -20.45 14.75 -4.78
N LYS A 141 -20.41 13.50 -4.27
CA LYS A 141 -21.51 12.89 -3.51
C LYS A 141 -21.62 13.41 -2.07
N SER A 142 -20.50 13.73 -1.42
CA SER A 142 -20.50 14.34 -0.09
C SER A 142 -20.96 15.80 -0.12
N ALA A 143 -20.83 16.45 -1.25
CA ALA A 143 -21.27 17.83 -1.52
C ALA A 143 -22.70 17.90 -2.11
N ASP A 144 -23.50 16.83 -2.07
CA ASP A 144 -24.86 16.83 -2.59
C ASP A 144 -25.75 17.75 -1.73
N PRO A 145 -26.19 18.92 -2.28
CA PRO A 145 -26.95 19.89 -1.53
C PRO A 145 -28.35 19.39 -1.10
N MET A 146 -28.86 18.33 -1.72
CA MET A 146 -30.10 17.66 -1.31
C MET A 146 -30.00 16.97 0.04
N LYS A 147 -28.83 16.38 0.39
CA LYS A 147 -28.61 15.81 1.72
C LYS A 147 -28.51 16.86 2.81
N ALA A 148 -27.97 18.03 2.53
CA ALA A 148 -27.91 19.15 3.47
C ALA A 148 -29.29 19.71 3.78
N LEU A 149 -30.21 19.76 2.79
CA LEU A 149 -31.60 20.21 2.96
C LEU A 149 -32.45 19.20 3.75
N LEU A 150 -32.20 17.91 3.65
CA LEU A 150 -32.94 16.86 4.37
C LEU A 150 -32.46 16.65 5.81
N ALA A 151 -31.28 17.11 6.16
CA ALA A 151 -30.70 17.01 7.53
C ALA A 151 -31.03 18.24 8.41
N GLY A 152 -31.66 19.29 7.87
CA GLY A 152 -31.97 20.56 8.54
C GLY A 152 -33.48 20.78 8.84
N GLY A 153 -34.29 19.73 8.80
CA GLY A 153 -35.73 19.78 9.12
C GLY A 153 -36.06 19.11 10.44
#